data_675b25c75b05fc685a6f3083377ffdea
#
_entry.id   675b25c75b05fc685a6f3083377ffdea
#
_cell.length_a   1.000
_cell.length_b   1.000
_cell.length_c   1.000
_cell.angle_alpha   90.00
_cell.angle_beta   90.00
_cell.angle_gamma   90.00
#
_symmetry.space_group_name_H-M   'P 1'
#
loop_
_entity.id
_entity.type
_entity.pdbx_description
1 polymer ?
#
loop_
_entity_poly.entity_id
_entity_poly.type
_entity_poly.pdbx_seq_one_letter_code
_entity_poly.pdbx_strand_id
1 'polypeptide(L)'
;MTNETINIFALSKHDTNVMKGIAIIAMLCHHVYTCLPDWIEPYPMFLTLLGVLGKVCVAMFLFCSGYGLTIQYEKIIGETLSTQSRFRTTILFLLKRFIKFYSAYWFVFLLFVPITVLFFDRPLSAAYGENVNVIKGLFFDILGVQGFHSYNITWWFNKLIILLYLLFPLLFVVIKKTKWVGLLCCLALMRFAGKLDVLNYYSILLWQFPFVLGIGWTIYQEQLTKCSDWVN
;
A
#
# COMPACT_ATOMS: atom_id res chain seq x y z
N MET A 1 -0.85 -41.14 8.15
CA MET A 1 -0.02 -40.09 7.53
C MET A 1 -0.97 -39.19 6.75
N THR A 2 -1.34 -38.08 7.29
CA THR A 2 -2.15 -37.06 6.59
C THR A 2 -1.24 -36.41 5.56
N ASN A 3 -1.50 -36.67 4.27
CA ASN A 3 -0.88 -35.91 3.17
C ASN A 3 -1.28 -34.44 3.38
N GLU A 4 -0.46 -33.66 4.06
CA GLU A 4 -0.55 -32.20 4.00
C GLU A 4 -0.20 -31.79 2.57
N THR A 5 -1.22 -31.51 1.77
CA THR A 5 -1.03 -30.90 0.45
C THR A 5 -0.27 -29.60 0.64
N ILE A 6 0.96 -29.54 0.14
CA ILE A 6 1.79 -28.34 0.20
C ILE A 6 1.04 -27.25 -0.58
N ASN A 7 0.63 -26.19 0.10
CA ASN A 7 -0.02 -25.07 -0.56
C ASN A 7 1.04 -24.22 -1.29
N ILE A 8 1.27 -24.54 -2.56
CA ILE A 8 2.28 -23.90 -3.42
C ILE A 8 1.99 -22.41 -3.68
N PHE A 9 0.77 -21.94 -3.45
CA PHE A 9 0.38 -20.54 -3.61
C PHE A 9 0.45 -19.73 -2.30
N ALA A 10 0.76 -20.38 -1.17
CA ALA A 10 0.94 -19.68 0.09
C ALA A 10 2.31 -19.02 0.14
N LEU A 11 2.31 -17.69 0.27
CA LEU A 11 3.55 -16.93 0.45
C LEU A 11 4.01 -17.00 1.89
N SER A 12 5.24 -17.45 2.09
CA SER A 12 5.89 -17.45 3.40
C SER A 12 6.25 -16.02 3.84
N LYS A 13 6.62 -15.87 5.11
CA LYS A 13 7.19 -14.61 5.62
C LYS A 13 8.47 -14.23 4.87
N HIS A 14 9.27 -15.23 4.46
CA HIS A 14 10.47 -15.01 3.67
C HIS A 14 10.11 -14.42 2.30
N ASP A 15 9.19 -15.03 1.56
CA ASP A 15 8.78 -14.57 0.24
C ASP A 15 8.24 -13.15 0.26
N THR A 16 7.38 -12.83 1.23
CA THR A 16 6.86 -11.47 1.39
C THR A 16 7.95 -10.45 1.76
N ASN A 17 9.00 -10.86 2.48
CA ASN A 17 10.15 -9.99 2.77
C ASN A 17 11.03 -9.80 1.55
N VAL A 18 11.27 -10.84 0.75
CA VAL A 18 11.98 -10.74 -0.54
C VAL A 18 11.23 -9.79 -1.49
N MET A 19 9.91 -9.97 -1.63
CA MET A 19 9.07 -9.07 -2.44
C MET A 19 9.21 -7.61 -2.00
N LYS A 20 9.19 -7.34 -0.69
CA LYS A 20 9.38 -5.98 -0.16
C LYS A 20 10.78 -5.45 -0.44
N GLY A 21 11.80 -6.28 -0.33
CA GLY A 21 13.18 -5.92 -0.67
C GLY A 21 13.30 -5.50 -2.14
N ILE A 22 12.76 -6.30 -3.06
CA ILE A 22 12.70 -5.97 -4.50
C ILE A 22 11.93 -4.66 -4.72
N ALA A 23 10.79 -4.49 -4.04
CA ALA A 23 10.00 -3.27 -4.13
C ALA A 23 10.76 -2.02 -3.66
N ILE A 24 11.60 -2.13 -2.61
CA ILE A 24 12.45 -1.03 -2.15
C ILE A 24 13.48 -0.66 -3.22
N ILE A 25 14.15 -1.65 -3.82
CA ILE A 25 15.11 -1.41 -4.91
C ILE A 25 14.43 -0.73 -6.09
N ALA A 26 13.27 -1.25 -6.53
CA ALA A 26 12.49 -0.67 -7.61
C ALA A 26 12.06 0.78 -7.30
N MET A 27 11.66 1.06 -6.07
CA MET A 27 11.32 2.41 -5.59
C MET A 27 12.53 3.35 -5.69
N LEU A 28 13.70 2.91 -5.23
CA LEU A 28 14.94 3.70 -5.33
C LEU A 28 15.28 4.01 -6.78
N CYS A 29 15.24 3.01 -7.67
CA CYS A 29 15.46 3.20 -9.11
C CYS A 29 14.49 4.23 -9.69
N HIS A 30 13.19 4.15 -9.33
CA HIS A 30 12.19 5.13 -9.78
C HIS A 30 12.52 6.55 -9.31
N HIS A 31 12.84 6.72 -8.05
CA HIS A 31 13.14 8.05 -7.50
C HIS A 31 14.45 8.62 -8.04
N VAL A 32 15.49 7.81 -8.22
CA VAL A 32 16.72 8.24 -8.89
C VAL A 32 16.42 8.71 -10.30
N TYR A 33 15.64 7.93 -11.07
CA TYR A 33 15.24 8.31 -12.44
C TYR A 33 14.48 9.65 -12.46
N THR A 34 13.55 9.88 -11.54
CA THR A 34 12.79 11.13 -11.48
C THR A 34 13.60 12.35 -11.02
N CYS A 35 14.80 12.13 -10.49
CA CYS A 35 15.74 13.19 -10.10
C CYS A 35 16.85 13.41 -11.11
N LEU A 36 16.85 12.69 -12.26
CA LEU A 36 17.85 12.90 -13.31
C LEU A 36 17.66 14.28 -13.95
N PRO A 37 18.75 14.99 -14.24
CA PRO A 37 18.68 16.32 -14.84
C PRO A 37 18.20 16.27 -16.30
N ASP A 38 17.37 17.23 -16.71
CA ASP A 38 16.77 17.33 -18.04
C ASP A 38 17.84 17.44 -19.17
N TRP A 39 19.03 17.95 -18.86
CA TRP A 39 20.12 18.10 -19.85
C TRP A 39 20.73 16.75 -20.33
N ILE A 40 20.36 15.61 -19.67
CA ILE A 40 20.77 14.26 -20.10
C ILE A 40 19.78 13.69 -21.12
N GLU A 41 18.63 14.34 -21.36
CA GLU A 41 17.64 13.82 -22.31
C GLU A 41 18.17 13.82 -23.78
N PRO A 42 17.83 12.79 -24.59
CA PRO A 42 16.98 11.64 -24.22
C PRO A 42 17.73 10.60 -23.39
N TYR A 43 17.10 10.17 -22.31
CA TYR A 43 17.67 9.13 -21.44
C TYR A 43 17.84 7.81 -22.19
N PRO A 44 18.93 7.05 -21.92
CA PRO A 44 19.05 5.69 -22.42
C PRO A 44 17.82 4.85 -22.10
N MET A 45 17.35 4.06 -23.08
CA MET A 45 16.10 3.28 -22.98
C MET A 45 16.03 2.43 -21.69
N PHE A 46 17.16 1.86 -21.26
CA PHE A 46 17.17 1.04 -20.03
C PHE A 46 16.91 1.86 -18.77
N LEU A 47 17.39 3.12 -18.67
CA LEU A 47 17.13 4.00 -17.53
C LEU A 47 15.66 4.40 -17.49
N THR A 48 15.08 4.74 -18.64
CA THR A 48 13.66 5.02 -18.79
C THR A 48 12.82 3.81 -18.36
N LEU A 49 13.20 2.61 -18.80
CA LEU A 49 12.51 1.37 -18.44
C LEU A 49 12.60 1.10 -16.92
N LEU A 50 13.77 1.24 -16.31
CA LEU A 50 13.96 1.10 -14.87
C LEU A 50 13.11 2.11 -14.08
N GLY A 51 13.07 3.37 -14.52
CA GLY A 51 12.27 4.41 -13.89
C GLY A 51 10.77 4.12 -13.97
N VAL A 52 10.28 3.71 -15.14
CA VAL A 52 8.86 3.37 -15.34
C VAL A 52 8.47 2.10 -14.59
N LEU A 53 9.25 1.03 -14.72
CA LEU A 53 9.01 -0.23 -14.01
C LEU A 53 9.13 -0.06 -12.49
N GLY A 54 9.95 0.87 -12.02
CA GLY A 54 10.09 1.16 -10.60
C GLY A 54 8.78 1.52 -9.91
N LYS A 55 7.80 2.08 -10.63
CA LYS A 55 6.44 2.36 -10.11
C LYS A 55 5.69 1.11 -9.64
N VAL A 56 6.06 -0.08 -10.12
CA VAL A 56 5.46 -1.36 -9.68
C VAL A 56 5.68 -1.59 -8.18
N CYS A 57 6.68 -0.95 -7.58
CA CYS A 57 6.94 -1.04 -6.13
C CYS A 57 5.69 -0.74 -5.29
N VAL A 58 4.90 0.25 -5.68
CA VAL A 58 3.66 0.62 -4.96
C VAL A 58 2.66 -0.54 -4.97
N ALA A 59 2.46 -1.17 -6.13
CA ALA A 59 1.57 -2.32 -6.25
C ALA A 59 2.07 -3.51 -5.41
N MET A 60 3.39 -3.76 -5.37
CA MET A 60 3.98 -4.82 -4.55
C MET A 60 3.78 -4.57 -3.06
N PHE A 61 4.00 -3.34 -2.58
CA PHE A 61 3.74 -2.98 -1.17
C PHE A 61 2.26 -3.12 -0.81
N LEU A 62 1.36 -2.70 -1.67
CA LEU A 62 -0.08 -2.81 -1.45
C LEU A 62 -0.54 -4.27 -1.44
N PHE A 63 -0.06 -5.09 -2.37
CA PHE A 63 -0.34 -6.51 -2.38
C PHE A 63 0.14 -7.21 -1.11
N CYS A 64 1.40 -7.00 -0.72
CA CYS A 64 1.94 -7.55 0.52
C CYS A 64 1.18 -7.08 1.76
N SER A 65 0.66 -5.85 1.75
CA SER A 65 -0.14 -5.31 2.84
C SER A 65 -1.50 -5.99 2.92
N GLY A 66 -2.21 -6.12 1.80
CA GLY A 66 -3.50 -6.82 1.74
C GLY A 66 -3.37 -8.30 2.14
N TYR A 67 -2.36 -8.99 1.60
CA TYR A 67 -2.03 -10.37 1.93
C TYR A 67 -1.76 -10.57 3.43
N GLY A 68 -0.81 -9.80 3.98
CA GLY A 68 -0.41 -9.95 5.37
C GLY A 68 -1.48 -9.52 6.39
N LEU A 69 -2.32 -8.52 6.05
CA LEU A 69 -3.46 -8.14 6.87
C LEU A 69 -4.49 -9.27 6.92
N THR A 70 -4.80 -9.88 5.77
CA THR A 70 -5.80 -10.95 5.67
C THR A 70 -5.41 -12.17 6.49
N ILE A 71 -4.17 -12.67 6.36
CA ILE A 71 -3.69 -13.80 7.18
C ILE A 71 -3.88 -13.53 8.68
N GLN A 72 -3.47 -12.34 9.13
CA GLN A 72 -3.55 -12.04 10.56
C GLN A 72 -4.98 -11.80 11.03
N TYR A 73 -5.80 -11.20 10.18
CA TYR A 73 -7.20 -10.95 10.50
C TYR A 73 -8.01 -12.23 10.55
N GLU A 74 -7.85 -13.16 9.60
CA GLU A 74 -8.52 -14.46 9.60
C GLU A 74 -8.18 -15.28 10.83
N LYS A 75 -6.90 -15.30 11.23
CA LYS A 75 -6.49 -15.96 12.47
C LYS A 75 -7.24 -15.43 13.68
N ILE A 76 -7.28 -14.10 13.86
CA ILE A 76 -7.88 -13.44 15.01
C ILE A 76 -9.41 -13.59 15.02
N ILE A 77 -10.06 -13.46 13.85
CA ILE A 77 -11.53 -13.57 13.73
C ILE A 77 -11.99 -15.02 13.84
N GLY A 78 -11.19 -15.98 13.39
CA GLY A 78 -11.49 -17.41 13.54
C GLY A 78 -11.59 -17.85 14.99
N GLU A 79 -10.83 -17.23 15.89
CA GLU A 79 -10.83 -17.49 17.32
C GLU A 79 -12.00 -16.80 18.07
N THR A 80 -12.80 -15.95 17.38
CA THR A 80 -13.80 -15.08 17.99
C THR A 80 -15.23 -15.61 17.75
N LEU A 81 -15.94 -15.97 18.82
CA LEU A 81 -17.24 -16.65 18.77
C LEU A 81 -18.45 -15.75 18.51
N SER A 82 -18.51 -14.53 19.07
CA SER A 82 -19.68 -13.64 18.98
C SER A 82 -19.49 -12.46 18.04
N THR A 83 -20.58 -11.96 17.45
CA THR A 83 -20.56 -10.79 16.53
C THR A 83 -20.08 -9.51 17.24
N GLN A 84 -20.51 -9.28 18.47
CA GLN A 84 -20.06 -8.11 19.25
C GLN A 84 -18.57 -8.18 19.59
N SER A 85 -18.08 -9.37 19.91
CA SER A 85 -16.66 -9.61 20.13
C SER A 85 -15.85 -9.39 18.83
N ARG A 86 -16.38 -9.79 17.66
CA ARG A 86 -15.76 -9.56 16.37
C ARG A 86 -15.58 -8.08 16.04
N PHE A 87 -16.57 -7.25 16.29
CA PHE A 87 -16.45 -5.80 16.07
C PHE A 87 -15.34 -5.19 16.94
N ARG A 88 -15.32 -5.47 18.24
CA ARG A 88 -14.27 -5.03 19.16
C ARG A 88 -12.89 -5.52 18.71
N THR A 89 -12.79 -6.78 18.36
CA THR A 89 -11.55 -7.41 17.86
C THR A 89 -11.04 -6.74 16.59
N THR A 90 -11.95 -6.39 15.66
CA THR A 90 -11.61 -5.66 14.43
C THR A 90 -11.04 -4.28 14.74
N ILE A 91 -11.66 -3.52 15.65
CA ILE A 91 -11.15 -2.21 16.06
C ILE A 91 -9.77 -2.35 16.70
N LEU A 92 -9.58 -3.28 17.63
CA LEU A 92 -8.27 -3.50 18.25
C LEU A 92 -7.20 -3.94 17.26
N PHE A 93 -7.56 -4.75 16.27
CA PHE A 93 -6.67 -5.13 15.18
C PHE A 93 -6.23 -3.90 14.37
N LEU A 94 -7.17 -3.05 13.95
CA LEU A 94 -6.88 -1.82 13.22
C LEU A 94 -6.02 -0.86 14.05
N LEU A 95 -6.35 -0.66 15.32
CA LEU A 95 -5.57 0.20 16.22
C LEU A 95 -4.12 -0.26 16.32
N LYS A 96 -3.87 -1.58 16.50
CA LYS A 96 -2.50 -2.13 16.51
C LYS A 96 -1.75 -1.85 15.20
N ARG A 97 -2.47 -1.89 14.05
CA ARG A 97 -1.89 -1.57 12.75
C ARG A 97 -1.54 -0.10 12.61
N PHE A 98 -2.43 0.78 13.05
CA PHE A 98 -2.18 2.21 13.04
C PHE A 98 -1.04 2.60 13.99
N ILE A 99 -0.99 2.05 15.19
CA ILE A 99 0.12 2.30 16.12
C ILE A 99 1.45 1.90 15.47
N LYS A 100 1.52 0.70 14.84
CA LYS A 100 2.73 0.25 14.16
C LYS A 100 3.09 1.14 12.97
N PHE A 101 2.12 1.59 12.20
CA PHE A 101 2.33 2.49 11.07
C PHE A 101 2.83 3.85 11.54
N TYR A 102 2.12 4.47 12.48
CA TYR A 102 2.46 5.80 12.97
C TYR A 102 3.78 5.83 13.75
N SER A 103 4.14 4.80 14.49
CA SER A 103 5.43 4.75 15.18
C SER A 103 6.60 4.84 14.19
N ALA A 104 6.54 4.13 13.07
CA ALA A 104 7.54 4.20 12.02
C ALA A 104 7.50 5.54 11.26
N TYR A 105 6.30 6.00 10.92
CA TYR A 105 6.10 7.26 10.20
C TYR A 105 6.59 8.47 11.00
N TRP A 106 6.19 8.59 12.27
CA TRP A 106 6.61 9.69 13.12
C TRP A 106 8.10 9.68 13.44
N PHE A 107 8.70 8.51 13.54
CA PHE A 107 10.15 8.42 13.66
C PHE A 107 10.85 9.06 12.44
N VAL A 108 10.43 8.69 11.24
CA VAL A 108 10.97 9.27 9.99
C VAL A 108 10.63 10.76 9.89
N PHE A 109 9.41 11.17 10.23
CA PHE A 109 8.95 12.56 10.19
C PHE A 109 9.78 13.45 11.08
N LEU A 110 9.95 13.06 12.37
CA LEU A 110 10.71 13.82 13.38
C LEU A 110 12.21 13.88 13.06
N LEU A 111 12.72 12.96 12.27
CA LEU A 111 14.10 12.97 11.83
C LEU A 111 14.27 13.79 10.55
N PHE A 112 13.44 13.54 9.55
CA PHE A 112 13.55 14.13 8.22
C PHE A 112 13.26 15.64 8.22
N VAL A 113 12.17 16.09 8.84
CA VAL A 113 11.76 17.50 8.78
C VAL A 113 12.79 18.43 9.45
N PRO A 114 13.26 18.18 10.69
CA PRO A 114 14.31 19.00 11.28
C PRO A 114 15.63 18.98 10.49
N ILE A 115 16.05 17.81 9.99
CA ILE A 115 17.28 17.71 9.21
C ILE A 115 17.20 18.56 7.95
N THR A 116 16.08 18.49 7.22
CA THR A 116 15.92 19.25 5.98
C THR A 116 15.81 20.76 6.22
N VAL A 117 15.19 21.18 7.32
CA VAL A 117 15.13 22.60 7.72
C VAL A 117 16.51 23.13 8.11
N LEU A 118 17.28 22.34 8.90
CA LEU A 118 18.52 22.83 9.49
C LEU A 118 19.74 22.71 8.56
N PHE A 119 19.79 21.70 7.71
CA PHE A 119 20.98 21.38 6.90
C PHE A 119 20.77 21.56 5.40
N PHE A 120 19.53 21.64 4.91
CA PHE A 120 19.23 21.76 3.48
C PHE A 120 18.48 23.04 3.11
N ASP A 121 18.44 24.02 3.99
CA ASP A 121 17.80 25.34 3.80
C ASP A 121 16.37 25.25 3.23
N ARG A 122 15.63 24.21 3.63
CA ARG A 122 14.24 24.01 3.21
C ARG A 122 13.26 24.38 4.32
N PRO A 123 12.87 25.64 4.46
CA PRO A 123 11.95 26.06 5.50
C PRO A 123 10.56 25.45 5.31
N LEU A 124 9.79 25.34 6.38
CA LEU A 124 8.42 24.78 6.33
C LEU A 124 7.53 25.57 5.36
N SER A 125 7.70 26.89 5.27
CA SER A 125 6.97 27.74 4.33
C SER A 125 7.21 27.39 2.87
N ALA A 126 8.41 27.00 2.49
CA ALA A 126 8.72 26.60 1.13
C ALA A 126 8.05 25.30 0.70
N ALA A 127 7.72 24.42 1.67
CA ALA A 127 7.09 23.13 1.39
C ALA A 127 5.59 23.25 1.11
N TYR A 128 4.91 24.20 1.80
CA TYR A 128 3.44 24.30 1.72
C TYR A 128 2.95 25.41 0.77
N GLY A 129 3.86 26.23 0.24
CA GLY A 129 3.53 27.37 -0.61
C GLY A 129 3.06 28.60 0.17
N GLU A 130 3.05 29.76 -0.50
CA GLU A 130 2.82 31.07 0.12
C GLU A 130 1.40 31.26 0.69
N ASN A 131 0.41 30.54 0.15
CA ASN A 131 -1.00 30.69 0.50
C ASN A 131 -1.50 29.65 1.52
N VAL A 132 -0.64 28.75 2.00
CA VAL A 132 -1.02 27.71 2.95
C VAL A 132 -0.54 28.06 4.34
N ASN A 133 -1.44 27.99 5.31
CA ASN A 133 -1.05 28.12 6.71
C ASN A 133 -0.11 26.96 7.08
N VAL A 134 1.16 27.30 7.37
CA VAL A 134 2.23 26.32 7.70
C VAL A 134 1.84 25.40 8.85
N ILE A 135 1.17 25.93 9.89
CA ILE A 135 0.73 25.14 11.04
C ILE A 135 -0.31 24.09 10.60
N LYS A 136 -1.25 24.50 9.75
CA LYS A 136 -2.26 23.58 9.19
C LYS A 136 -1.62 22.51 8.31
N GLY A 137 -0.67 22.90 7.45
CA GLY A 137 0.09 21.96 6.61
C GLY A 137 0.82 20.93 7.46
N LEU A 138 1.57 21.39 8.46
CA LEU A 138 2.33 20.54 9.37
C LEU A 138 1.42 19.59 10.17
N PHE A 139 0.26 20.06 10.63
CA PHE A 139 -0.71 19.23 11.33
C PHE A 139 -1.23 18.08 10.45
N PHE A 140 -1.58 18.35 9.20
CA PHE A 140 -2.02 17.30 8.29
C PHE A 140 -0.88 16.36 7.87
N ASP A 141 0.36 16.86 7.82
CA ASP A 141 1.53 16.03 7.61
C ASP A 141 1.79 15.11 8.80
N ILE A 142 1.69 15.58 10.03
CA ILE A 142 1.79 14.74 11.24
C ILE A 142 0.75 13.61 11.21
N LEU A 143 -0.44 13.88 10.69
CA LEU A 143 -1.49 12.87 10.50
C LEU A 143 -1.23 11.97 9.28
N GLY A 144 -0.29 12.31 8.40
CA GLY A 144 0.00 11.55 7.17
C GLY A 144 -1.10 11.62 6.11
N VAL A 145 -1.98 12.64 6.16
CA VAL A 145 -3.17 12.74 5.28
C VAL A 145 -3.09 13.88 4.27
N GLN A 146 -2.02 14.67 4.26
CA GLN A 146 -1.84 15.81 3.36
C GLN A 146 -1.73 15.39 1.88
N GLY A 147 -1.18 14.23 1.60
CA GLY A 147 -1.01 13.75 0.23
C GLY A 147 0.15 14.45 -0.49
N PHE A 148 -0.12 15.08 -1.67
CA PHE A 148 0.93 15.71 -2.49
C PHE A 148 1.43 17.04 -1.99
N HIS A 149 0.61 17.75 -1.24
CA HIS A 149 1.00 19.03 -0.63
C HIS A 149 1.72 18.83 0.70
N SER A 150 2.25 17.62 0.94
CA SER A 150 3.03 17.33 2.13
C SER A 150 4.46 17.86 2.01
N TYR A 151 5.13 18.02 3.14
CA TYR A 151 6.53 18.43 3.20
C TYR A 151 7.44 17.50 2.37
N ASN A 152 7.11 16.21 2.32
CA ASN A 152 7.72 15.24 1.42
C ASN A 152 6.65 14.69 0.46
N ILE A 153 6.81 14.95 -0.82
CA ILE A 153 5.87 14.53 -1.86
C ILE A 153 5.63 13.00 -1.87
N THR A 154 6.60 12.21 -1.43
CA THR A 154 6.46 10.74 -1.37
C THR A 154 5.47 10.28 -0.30
N TRP A 155 5.08 11.14 0.64
CA TRP A 155 4.13 10.81 1.71
C TRP A 155 2.67 10.70 1.25
N TRP A 156 2.38 10.94 -0.04
CA TRP A 156 1.07 10.63 -0.60
C TRP A 156 0.66 9.17 -0.34
N PHE A 157 1.64 8.25 -0.30
CA PHE A 157 1.42 6.84 -0.02
C PHE A 157 0.84 6.60 1.39
N ASN A 158 1.19 7.44 2.37
CA ASN A 158 0.65 7.33 3.73
C ASN A 158 -0.86 7.51 3.76
N LYS A 159 -1.37 8.53 3.07
CA LYS A 159 -2.81 8.77 2.92
C LYS A 159 -3.51 7.57 2.29
N LEU A 160 -2.91 7.02 1.24
CA LEU A 160 -3.46 5.86 0.54
C LEU A 160 -3.54 4.62 1.47
N ILE A 161 -2.45 4.30 2.16
CA ILE A 161 -2.41 3.11 3.02
C ILE A 161 -3.32 3.24 4.25
N ILE A 162 -3.43 4.45 4.83
CA ILE A 162 -4.36 4.74 5.93
C ILE A 162 -5.81 4.46 5.48
N LEU A 163 -6.21 4.97 4.32
CA LEU A 163 -7.55 4.75 3.77
C LEU A 163 -7.82 3.27 3.48
N LEU A 164 -6.86 2.56 2.90
CA LEU A 164 -6.97 1.12 2.62
C LEU A 164 -7.07 0.30 3.90
N TYR A 165 -6.34 0.68 4.96
CA TYR A 165 -6.46 0.00 6.26
C TYR A 165 -7.81 0.22 6.90
N LEU A 166 -8.37 1.43 6.83
CA LEU A 166 -9.72 1.72 7.32
C LEU A 166 -10.78 0.93 6.54
N LEU A 167 -10.62 0.81 5.23
CA LEU A 167 -11.54 0.08 4.36
C LEU A 167 -11.32 -1.45 4.40
N PHE A 168 -10.20 -1.92 4.95
CA PHE A 168 -9.83 -3.33 4.92
C PHE A 168 -10.92 -4.29 5.40
N PRO A 169 -11.60 -4.08 6.56
CA PRO A 169 -12.64 -5.00 7.01
C PRO A 169 -13.81 -5.11 6.05
N LEU A 170 -14.20 -3.99 5.44
CA LEU A 170 -15.26 -3.95 4.42
C LEU A 170 -14.81 -4.70 3.16
N LEU A 171 -13.62 -4.40 2.63
CA LEU A 171 -13.06 -5.06 1.45
C LEU A 171 -12.93 -6.56 1.67
N PHE A 172 -12.44 -6.98 2.85
CA PHE A 172 -12.34 -8.38 3.22
C PHE A 172 -13.70 -9.10 3.15
N VAL A 173 -14.75 -8.52 3.75
CA VAL A 173 -16.11 -9.10 3.72
C VAL A 173 -16.67 -9.13 2.30
N VAL A 174 -16.49 -8.07 1.53
CA VAL A 174 -16.94 -8.00 0.12
C VAL A 174 -16.26 -9.08 -0.69
N ILE A 175 -14.94 -9.16 -0.68
CA ILE A 175 -14.19 -10.16 -1.48
C ILE A 175 -14.55 -11.58 -1.04
N LYS A 176 -14.67 -11.83 0.27
CA LYS A 176 -15.04 -13.15 0.79
C LYS A 176 -16.44 -13.59 0.31
N LYS A 177 -17.38 -12.66 0.15
CA LYS A 177 -18.75 -12.93 -0.31
C LYS A 177 -18.87 -13.01 -1.84
N THR A 178 -18.24 -12.09 -2.55
CA THR A 178 -18.41 -11.92 -4.01
C THR A 178 -17.39 -12.72 -4.82
N LYS A 179 -16.37 -13.25 -4.18
CA LYS A 179 -15.31 -14.06 -4.81
C LYS A 179 -14.64 -13.32 -5.96
N TRP A 180 -14.44 -14.01 -7.09
CA TRP A 180 -13.81 -13.46 -8.29
C TRP A 180 -14.56 -12.26 -8.90
N VAL A 181 -15.88 -12.20 -8.72
CA VAL A 181 -16.68 -11.06 -9.18
C VAL A 181 -16.24 -9.76 -8.50
N GLY A 182 -16.00 -9.80 -7.18
CA GLY A 182 -15.51 -8.64 -6.44
C GLY A 182 -14.13 -8.18 -6.93
N LEU A 183 -13.22 -9.11 -7.22
CA LEU A 183 -11.90 -8.79 -7.79
C LEU A 183 -12.03 -8.14 -9.17
N LEU A 184 -12.89 -8.69 -10.04
CA LEU A 184 -13.14 -8.12 -11.37
C LEU A 184 -13.78 -6.73 -11.28
N CYS A 185 -14.72 -6.51 -10.34
CA CYS A 185 -15.29 -5.18 -10.10
C CYS A 185 -14.22 -4.18 -9.65
N CYS A 186 -13.31 -4.57 -8.75
CA CYS A 186 -12.21 -3.72 -8.31
C CYS A 186 -11.23 -3.40 -9.44
N LEU A 187 -10.94 -4.36 -10.31
CA LEU A 187 -10.13 -4.15 -11.51
C LEU A 187 -10.82 -3.19 -12.48
N ALA A 188 -12.12 -3.37 -12.71
CA ALA A 188 -12.91 -2.48 -13.55
C ALA A 188 -12.93 -1.04 -12.98
N LEU A 189 -13.13 -0.87 -11.67
CA LEU A 189 -13.05 0.43 -11.00
C LEU A 189 -11.70 1.10 -11.22
N MET A 190 -10.59 0.36 -11.10
CA MET A 190 -9.26 0.88 -11.39
C MET A 190 -9.15 1.35 -12.84
N ARG A 191 -9.66 0.56 -13.79
CA ARG A 191 -9.60 0.89 -15.21
C ARG A 191 -10.45 2.11 -15.58
N PHE A 192 -11.64 2.25 -14.96
CA PHE A 192 -12.50 3.42 -15.15
C PHE A 192 -11.91 4.66 -14.48
N ALA A 193 -11.37 4.55 -13.28
CA ALA A 193 -10.70 5.65 -12.58
C ALA A 193 -9.57 6.27 -13.40
N GLY A 194 -8.81 5.45 -14.12
CA GLY A 194 -7.74 5.93 -15.01
C GLY A 194 -8.23 6.64 -16.29
N LYS A 195 -9.52 6.50 -16.64
CA LYS A 195 -10.14 7.20 -17.80
C LYS A 195 -10.85 8.48 -17.41
N LEU A 196 -11.23 8.63 -16.16
CA LEU A 196 -11.88 9.81 -15.64
C LEU A 196 -10.78 10.79 -15.21
N ASP A 197 -10.49 11.82 -16.01
CA ASP A 197 -9.54 12.90 -15.69
C ASP A 197 -9.81 13.63 -14.36
N VAL A 198 -10.99 13.38 -13.78
CA VAL A 198 -11.42 13.93 -12.50
C VAL A 198 -10.70 13.26 -11.31
N LEU A 199 -10.15 12.05 -11.49
CA LEU A 199 -9.49 11.29 -10.43
C LEU A 199 -7.99 11.42 -10.57
N ASN A 200 -7.43 12.20 -9.66
CA ASN A 200 -5.99 12.35 -9.50
C ASN A 200 -5.29 10.97 -9.52
N TYR A 201 -4.15 10.85 -10.22
CA TYR A 201 -3.29 9.65 -10.33
C TYR A 201 -3.11 8.88 -9.01
N TYR A 202 -3.30 9.53 -7.90
CA TYR A 202 -3.14 9.05 -6.53
C TYR A 202 -4.43 8.66 -5.84
N SER A 203 -5.52 8.54 -6.62
CA SER A 203 -6.79 8.17 -6.04
C SER A 203 -6.77 6.74 -5.51
N ILE A 204 -7.48 6.52 -4.40
CA ILE A 204 -7.65 5.19 -3.83
C ILE A 204 -8.27 4.22 -4.86
N LEU A 205 -9.11 4.71 -5.77
CA LEU A 205 -9.75 3.91 -6.81
C LEU A 205 -8.74 3.35 -7.80
N LEU A 206 -7.66 4.08 -8.09
CA LEU A 206 -6.60 3.63 -8.97
C LEU A 206 -5.73 2.55 -8.32
N TRP A 207 -5.41 2.73 -7.03
CA TRP A 207 -4.43 1.89 -6.34
C TRP A 207 -5.03 0.79 -5.45
N GLN A 208 -6.36 0.73 -5.30
CA GLN A 208 -7.00 -0.26 -4.44
C GLN A 208 -6.83 -1.71 -4.94
N PHE A 209 -6.71 -1.91 -6.27
CA PHE A 209 -6.72 -3.24 -6.86
C PHE A 209 -5.57 -4.15 -6.38
N PRO A 210 -4.30 -3.73 -6.37
CA PRO A 210 -3.22 -4.57 -5.84
C PRO A 210 -3.45 -4.99 -4.38
N PHE A 211 -3.99 -4.11 -3.55
CA PHE A 211 -4.30 -4.41 -2.16
C PHE A 211 -5.43 -5.45 -2.05
N VAL A 212 -6.50 -5.29 -2.82
CA VAL A 212 -7.64 -6.22 -2.89
C VAL A 212 -7.21 -7.55 -3.49
N LEU A 213 -6.29 -7.54 -4.46
CA LEU A 213 -5.69 -8.76 -5.00
C LEU A 213 -4.94 -9.56 -3.92
N GLY A 214 -4.21 -8.87 -3.03
CA GLY A 214 -3.57 -9.51 -1.88
C GLY A 214 -4.58 -10.15 -0.91
N ILE A 215 -5.72 -9.49 -0.67
CA ILE A 215 -6.83 -10.07 0.12
C ILE A 215 -7.38 -11.33 -0.57
N GLY A 216 -7.71 -11.23 -1.85
CA GLY A 216 -8.27 -12.34 -2.62
C GLY A 216 -7.31 -13.52 -2.73
N TRP A 217 -6.02 -13.24 -2.95
CA TRP A 217 -4.99 -14.26 -2.98
C TRP A 217 -4.98 -15.10 -1.69
N THR A 218 -4.99 -14.45 -0.53
CA THR A 218 -5.01 -15.13 0.76
C THR A 218 -6.25 -16.00 0.92
N ILE A 219 -7.44 -15.46 0.58
CA ILE A 219 -8.71 -16.17 0.78
C ILE A 219 -8.82 -17.39 -0.14
N TYR A 220 -8.27 -17.33 -1.36
CA TYR A 220 -8.49 -18.33 -2.39
C TYR A 220 -7.26 -19.18 -2.73
N GLN A 221 -6.12 -18.97 -2.08
CA GLN A 221 -4.88 -19.72 -2.35
C GLN A 221 -5.04 -21.25 -2.22
N GLU A 222 -5.85 -21.74 -1.26
CA GLU A 222 -6.13 -23.17 -1.14
C GLU A 222 -6.96 -23.72 -2.32
N GLN A 223 -7.89 -22.92 -2.83
CA GLN A 223 -8.68 -23.30 -4.00
C GLN A 223 -7.82 -23.32 -5.26
N LEU A 224 -6.88 -22.38 -5.38
CA LEU A 224 -5.92 -22.32 -6.48
C LEU A 224 -5.00 -23.56 -6.47
N THR A 225 -4.54 -23.99 -5.29
CA THR A 225 -3.74 -25.22 -5.16
C THR A 225 -4.53 -26.43 -5.64
N LYS A 226 -5.77 -26.61 -5.19
CA LYS A 226 -6.63 -27.71 -5.65
C LYS A 226 -6.87 -27.70 -7.16
N CYS A 227 -7.04 -26.53 -7.76
CA CYS A 227 -7.18 -26.42 -9.22
C CYS A 227 -5.89 -26.80 -9.96
N SER A 228 -4.72 -26.47 -9.42
CA SER A 228 -3.43 -26.82 -9.99
C SER A 228 -3.20 -28.35 -9.97
N ASP A 229 -3.62 -29.03 -8.89
CA ASP A 229 -3.50 -30.47 -8.76
C ASP A 229 -4.38 -31.26 -9.76
N TRP A 230 -5.40 -30.61 -10.35
CA TRP A 230 -6.26 -31.19 -11.39
C TRP A 230 -5.67 -31.08 -12.82
N VAL A 231 -4.69 -30.19 -13.00
CA VAL A 231 -4.07 -29.92 -14.32
C VAL A 231 -2.76 -30.70 -14.51
N ASN A 232 -2.18 -31.23 -13.43
CA ASN A 232 -0.99 -32.08 -13.42
C ASN A 232 -1.36 -33.55 -13.28
#